data_d1e4dfb780816126142a2cba23d39a7a
#
_entry.id   d1e4dfb780816126142a2cba23d39a7a
#
_cell.length_a   1.000
_cell.length_b   1.000
_cell.length_c   1.000
_cell.angle_alpha   90.00
_cell.angle_beta   90.00
_cell.angle_gamma   90.00
#
_symmetry.space_group_name_H-M   'P 1'
#
loop_
_entity.id
_entity.type
_entity.pdbx_description
1 polymer ?
#
loop_
_entity_poly.entity_id
_entity_poly.type
_entity_poly.pdbx_seq_one_letter_code
_entity_poly.pdbx_strand_id
1 'polypeptide(L)'
;MATPQLSPGIITREVDLTVGRAENVLDNIGAIAGPFSIGPVNEPIDISTEQELIKSFGKPLSSDRQYEYWMSAASYLSYGGILKVVRVDDNNLKNARVGYNNTTTVDIKNFDDYNSQETGSYHFAAKTPGTWANNLKVCVIDDKADQIIGINTTNLSALGATIGAGVTVGISTNIAGVGTVTSFSGYLKGIITGVSTDIVNGGSTIDVKIVSRVSSAGTETQIIYSEGSRYSSFETSDTLYFVNSVGVNTGSNTTSTSAIDWYDQQTLNLTNTSLYWKSIAPKPVTTQYALDRNSKNDGIHIAVIDDDGSVTGIQGNILEKHLNLSKATDSI
;
A
#
# COMPACT_ATOMS: atom_id res chain seq x y z
N MET A 1 -69.00 -8.19 13.62
CA MET A 1 -69.97 -9.28 13.50
C MET A 1 -71.15 -8.79 12.70
N ALA A 2 -71.44 -9.40 11.55
CA ALA A 2 -72.57 -9.05 10.73
C ALA A 2 -73.78 -9.67 11.42
N THR A 3 -74.80 -8.86 11.78
CA THR A 3 -76.11 -9.36 12.32
C THR A 3 -76.84 -10.06 11.20
N PRO A 4 -77.36 -11.30 11.43
CA PRO A 4 -78.13 -11.98 10.40
C PRO A 4 -79.42 -11.24 10.17
N GLN A 5 -79.79 -11.04 8.94
CA GLN A 5 -81.04 -10.43 8.53
C GLN A 5 -82.19 -11.46 8.71
N LEU A 6 -83.15 -11.12 9.54
CA LEU A 6 -84.27 -12.02 9.90
C LEU A 6 -85.52 -11.87 9.02
N SER A 7 -85.48 -11.01 8.00
CA SER A 7 -86.62 -10.85 7.06
C SER A 7 -86.11 -10.47 5.66
N PRO A 8 -86.87 -10.79 4.58
CA PRO A 8 -86.42 -10.41 3.23
C PRO A 8 -86.36 -8.89 3.10
N GLY A 9 -85.19 -8.36 2.77
CA GLY A 9 -84.92 -6.95 2.57
C GLY A 9 -83.74 -6.78 1.64
N ILE A 10 -83.63 -5.60 1.05
CA ILE A 10 -82.48 -5.23 0.20
C ILE A 10 -81.40 -4.76 1.14
N ILE A 11 -80.22 -5.46 1.12
CA ILE A 11 -79.03 -5.02 1.79
C ILE A 11 -78.22 -4.20 0.75
N THR A 12 -78.13 -2.89 0.91
CA THR A 12 -77.18 -2.09 0.21
C THR A 12 -75.83 -2.12 0.94
N ARG A 13 -74.85 -2.69 0.32
CA ARG A 13 -73.50 -2.60 0.79
C ARG A 13 -72.76 -1.55 -0.06
N GLU A 14 -72.42 -0.44 0.57
CA GLU A 14 -71.56 0.52 -0.04
C GLU A 14 -70.19 -0.09 -0.14
N VAL A 15 -69.74 -0.40 -1.34
CA VAL A 15 -68.36 -0.80 -1.60
C VAL A 15 -67.70 0.48 -2.13
N ASP A 16 -66.87 1.07 -1.28
CA ASP A 16 -66.04 2.15 -1.71
C ASP A 16 -65.02 1.59 -2.74
N LEU A 17 -65.33 1.81 -4.01
CA LEU A 17 -64.48 1.51 -5.16
C LEU A 17 -63.53 2.68 -5.48
N THR A 18 -63.41 3.65 -4.56
CA THR A 18 -62.30 4.60 -4.66
C THR A 18 -61.05 3.73 -4.56
N VAL A 19 -60.47 3.49 -5.70
CA VAL A 19 -59.17 2.90 -5.86
C VAL A 19 -58.28 3.57 -4.84
N GLY A 20 -57.78 2.77 -3.92
CA GLY A 20 -56.95 3.24 -2.82
C GLY A 20 -56.03 4.32 -3.31
N ARG A 21 -55.95 5.40 -2.58
CA ARG A 21 -54.97 6.45 -2.74
C ARG A 21 -53.75 5.79 -3.34
N ALA A 22 -53.45 6.09 -4.61
CA ALA A 22 -52.07 5.91 -5.07
C ALA A 22 -51.27 6.65 -4.00
N GLU A 23 -50.62 5.92 -3.12
CA GLU A 23 -49.61 6.51 -2.26
C GLU A 23 -48.78 7.33 -3.23
N ASN A 24 -48.80 8.63 -3.04
CA ASN A 24 -47.94 9.52 -3.79
C ASN A 24 -46.53 9.17 -3.33
N VAL A 25 -45.99 8.11 -3.89
CA VAL A 25 -44.58 7.80 -3.76
C VAL A 25 -43.93 9.00 -4.45
N LEU A 26 -43.58 9.96 -3.65
CA LEU A 26 -42.72 11.05 -4.08
C LEU A 26 -41.41 10.38 -4.47
N ASP A 27 -41.31 9.96 -5.74
CA ASP A 27 -40.05 9.55 -6.36
C ASP A 27 -39.18 10.78 -6.49
N ASN A 28 -38.53 11.17 -5.37
CA ASN A 28 -37.52 12.20 -5.36
C ASN A 28 -36.22 11.64 -5.96
N ILE A 29 -36.32 10.97 -7.09
CA ILE A 29 -35.17 10.47 -7.83
C ILE A 29 -34.94 11.40 -9.02
N GLY A 30 -33.84 12.14 -8.97
CA GLY A 30 -33.35 12.94 -10.08
C GLY A 30 -32.24 12.22 -10.84
N ALA A 31 -31.90 12.75 -12.01
CA ALA A 31 -30.72 12.29 -12.76
C ALA A 31 -29.97 13.49 -13.34
N ILE A 32 -28.65 13.40 -13.34
CA ILE A 32 -27.76 14.38 -13.95
C ILE A 32 -26.61 13.68 -14.68
N ALA A 33 -26.31 14.15 -15.88
CA ALA A 33 -25.11 13.75 -16.61
C ALA A 33 -24.21 14.98 -16.79
N GLY A 34 -22.92 14.85 -16.47
CA GLY A 34 -22.01 16.00 -16.51
C GLY A 34 -20.54 15.64 -16.49
N PRO A 35 -19.66 16.60 -16.75
CA PRO A 35 -18.22 16.44 -16.83
C PRO A 35 -17.61 16.53 -15.41
N PHE A 36 -17.89 15.56 -14.55
CA PHE A 36 -17.30 15.52 -13.22
C PHE A 36 -15.80 15.18 -13.28
N SER A 37 -15.03 15.65 -12.30
CA SER A 37 -13.56 15.51 -12.30
C SER A 37 -13.06 14.10 -11.96
N ILE A 38 -13.80 13.38 -11.13
CA ILE A 38 -13.49 12.04 -10.64
C ILE A 38 -14.72 11.14 -10.86
N GLY A 39 -14.56 9.85 -10.72
CA GLY A 39 -15.66 8.89 -10.73
C GLY A 39 -15.73 8.04 -12.00
N PRO A 40 -16.54 6.98 -11.96
CA PRO A 40 -16.72 6.10 -13.10
C PRO A 40 -17.42 6.87 -14.26
N VAL A 41 -17.08 6.47 -15.47
CA VAL A 41 -17.61 7.07 -16.68
C VAL A 41 -18.70 6.18 -17.26
N ASN A 42 -19.78 6.80 -17.72
CA ASN A 42 -20.93 6.13 -18.33
C ASN A 42 -21.63 5.10 -17.42
N GLU A 43 -21.42 5.21 -16.12
CA GLU A 43 -22.04 4.38 -15.10
C GLU A 43 -22.89 5.26 -14.18
N PRO A 44 -24.20 4.98 -14.00
CA PRO A 44 -25.06 5.73 -13.10
C PRO A 44 -24.76 5.32 -11.63
N ILE A 45 -24.40 6.30 -10.80
CA ILE A 45 -24.18 6.12 -9.36
C ILE A 45 -25.27 6.83 -8.59
N ASP A 46 -25.89 6.14 -7.64
CA ASP A 46 -26.89 6.70 -6.77
C ASP A 46 -26.22 7.47 -5.62
N ILE A 47 -26.53 8.75 -5.51
CA ILE A 47 -26.01 9.69 -4.53
C ILE A 47 -27.17 10.25 -3.70
N SER A 48 -27.05 10.21 -2.39
CA SER A 48 -28.06 10.71 -1.46
C SER A 48 -27.63 11.95 -0.68
N THR A 49 -26.33 12.22 -0.63
CA THR A 49 -25.77 13.35 0.12
C THR A 49 -24.67 14.07 -0.66
N GLU A 50 -24.47 15.35 -0.33
CA GLU A 50 -23.35 16.13 -0.90
C GLU A 50 -21.98 15.52 -0.56
N GLN A 51 -21.83 14.90 0.62
CA GLN A 51 -20.58 14.25 0.99
C GLN A 51 -20.29 13.01 0.11
N GLU A 52 -21.31 12.25 -0.24
CA GLU A 52 -21.18 11.15 -1.21
C GLU A 52 -20.84 11.66 -2.59
N LEU A 53 -21.42 12.80 -3.01
CA LEU A 53 -21.09 13.46 -4.27
C LEU A 53 -19.60 13.84 -4.31
N ILE A 54 -19.08 14.47 -3.26
CA ILE A 54 -17.66 14.82 -3.13
C ILE A 54 -16.78 13.57 -3.19
N LYS A 55 -17.15 12.52 -2.46
CA LYS A 55 -16.38 11.28 -2.40
C LYS A 55 -16.32 10.55 -3.74
N SER A 56 -17.43 10.52 -4.49
CA SER A 56 -17.56 9.75 -5.73
C SER A 56 -17.14 10.53 -6.97
N PHE A 57 -17.40 11.84 -7.01
CA PHE A 57 -17.23 12.69 -8.19
C PHE A 57 -16.29 13.89 -7.99
N GLY A 58 -15.70 14.00 -6.80
CA GLY A 58 -14.74 15.04 -6.45
C GLY A 58 -15.39 16.36 -6.03
N LYS A 59 -14.53 17.33 -5.73
CA LYS A 59 -14.94 18.70 -5.35
C LYS A 59 -15.30 19.53 -6.57
N PRO A 60 -16.11 20.58 -6.41
CA PRO A 60 -16.39 21.51 -7.52
C PRO A 60 -15.12 22.24 -7.94
N LEU A 61 -14.88 22.30 -9.26
CA LEU A 61 -13.75 23.02 -9.84
C LEU A 61 -14.24 24.39 -10.31
N SER A 62 -13.76 25.46 -9.69
CA SER A 62 -14.18 26.83 -10.01
C SER A 62 -13.65 27.34 -11.36
N SER A 63 -12.70 26.63 -11.97
CA SER A 63 -12.05 27.02 -13.23
C SER A 63 -12.69 26.43 -14.48
N ASP A 64 -13.72 25.59 -14.32
CA ASP A 64 -14.30 24.83 -15.43
C ASP A 64 -15.83 24.80 -15.32
N ARG A 65 -16.50 24.53 -16.45
CA ARG A 65 -17.97 24.34 -16.52
C ARG A 65 -18.48 23.18 -15.64
N GLN A 66 -17.65 22.31 -15.19
CA GLN A 66 -17.95 21.27 -14.21
C GLN A 66 -18.62 21.86 -12.95
N TYR A 67 -18.26 23.08 -12.56
CA TYR A 67 -18.86 23.78 -11.42
C TYR A 67 -20.40 23.90 -11.54
N GLU A 68 -20.93 24.20 -12.71
CA GLU A 68 -22.38 24.39 -12.94
C GLU A 68 -23.13 23.06 -12.69
N TYR A 69 -22.61 21.97 -13.22
CA TYR A 69 -23.20 20.65 -13.04
C TYR A 69 -23.10 20.19 -11.57
N TRP A 70 -21.94 20.41 -10.95
CA TRP A 70 -21.72 20.03 -9.58
C TRP A 70 -22.65 20.78 -8.61
N MET A 71 -22.78 22.09 -8.76
CA MET A 71 -23.67 22.92 -7.93
C MET A 71 -25.14 22.58 -8.16
N SER A 72 -25.52 22.23 -9.38
CA SER A 72 -26.90 21.78 -9.68
C SER A 72 -27.19 20.45 -8.95
N ALA A 73 -26.24 19.51 -8.96
CA ALA A 73 -26.35 18.26 -8.23
C ALA A 73 -26.45 18.46 -6.71
N ALA A 74 -25.57 19.27 -6.14
CA ALA A 74 -25.57 19.59 -4.71
C ALA A 74 -26.86 20.32 -4.30
N SER A 75 -27.33 21.24 -5.11
CA SER A 75 -28.60 21.94 -4.87
C SER A 75 -29.79 20.98 -4.85
N TYR A 76 -29.85 20.02 -5.78
CA TYR A 76 -30.88 19.00 -5.77
C TYR A 76 -30.85 18.14 -4.49
N LEU A 77 -29.64 17.68 -4.12
CA LEU A 77 -29.43 16.85 -2.93
C LEU A 77 -29.84 17.58 -1.62
N SER A 78 -29.73 18.89 -1.58
CA SER A 78 -30.14 19.69 -0.42
C SER A 78 -31.65 19.59 -0.10
N TYR A 79 -32.46 19.18 -1.08
CA TYR A 79 -33.89 18.93 -0.90
C TYR A 79 -34.22 17.50 -0.45
N GLY A 80 -33.19 16.66 -0.22
CA GLY A 80 -33.39 15.31 0.34
C GLY A 80 -33.80 14.25 -0.68
N GLY A 81 -33.49 14.44 -1.97
CA GLY A 81 -33.72 13.44 -3.02
C GLY A 81 -32.53 12.51 -3.24
N ILE A 82 -32.77 11.43 -3.97
CA ILE A 82 -31.71 10.56 -4.52
C ILE A 82 -31.38 11.05 -5.91
N LEU A 83 -30.10 11.22 -6.21
CA LEU A 83 -29.63 11.69 -7.51
C LEU A 83 -28.80 10.60 -8.20
N LYS A 84 -29.24 10.17 -9.39
CA LYS A 84 -28.41 9.33 -10.26
C LYS A 84 -27.47 10.22 -11.03
N VAL A 85 -26.19 10.09 -10.73
CA VAL A 85 -25.14 10.89 -11.36
C VAL A 85 -24.37 10.04 -12.36
N VAL A 86 -24.22 10.56 -13.57
CA VAL A 86 -23.43 9.94 -14.64
C VAL A 86 -22.34 10.90 -15.07
N ARG A 87 -21.10 10.46 -14.97
CA ARG A 87 -19.97 11.18 -15.55
C ARG A 87 -19.87 10.89 -17.03
N VAL A 88 -19.80 11.94 -17.83
CA VAL A 88 -19.65 11.81 -19.28
C VAL A 88 -18.18 11.94 -19.69
N ASP A 89 -17.82 11.26 -20.76
CA ASP A 89 -16.50 11.25 -21.38
C ASP A 89 -16.58 11.72 -22.82
N ASP A 90 -15.59 12.49 -23.26
CA ASP A 90 -15.39 12.90 -24.64
C ASP A 90 -14.46 11.96 -25.43
N ASN A 91 -14.19 10.76 -24.90
CA ASN A 91 -13.25 9.74 -25.35
C ASN A 91 -11.76 10.12 -25.26
N ASN A 92 -11.42 11.22 -24.60
CA ASN A 92 -10.03 11.64 -24.39
C ASN A 92 -9.53 11.34 -22.98
N LEU A 93 -10.41 10.97 -22.05
CA LEU A 93 -10.03 10.64 -20.68
C LEU A 93 -9.13 9.39 -20.65
N LYS A 94 -8.03 9.48 -19.89
CA LYS A 94 -7.09 8.38 -19.65
C LYS A 94 -6.79 8.28 -18.17
N ASN A 95 -6.43 7.06 -17.74
CA ASN A 95 -6.08 6.80 -16.36
C ASN A 95 -4.62 7.16 -16.09
N ALA A 96 -4.36 7.81 -14.97
CA ALA A 96 -3.01 7.92 -14.44
C ALA A 96 -2.47 6.53 -14.12
N ARG A 97 -1.20 6.27 -14.46
CA ARG A 97 -0.59 4.94 -14.31
C ARG A 97 0.90 4.98 -14.04
N VAL A 98 1.41 3.92 -13.47
CA VAL A 98 2.85 3.62 -13.37
C VAL A 98 3.09 2.25 -13.99
N GLY A 99 4.00 2.14 -14.95
CA GLY A 99 4.24 0.86 -15.64
C GLY A 99 5.59 0.78 -16.33
N TYR A 100 5.90 -0.40 -16.88
CA TYR A 100 7.16 -0.69 -17.58
C TYR A 100 7.33 0.08 -18.88
N ASN A 101 6.23 0.43 -19.54
CA ASN A 101 6.25 1.09 -20.82
C ASN A 101 5.38 2.35 -20.78
N ASN A 102 6.01 3.51 -21.00
CA ASN A 102 5.34 4.80 -20.98
C ASN A 102 4.48 5.09 -22.21
N THR A 103 4.45 4.21 -23.20
CA THR A 103 3.71 4.40 -24.46
C THR A 103 2.30 3.82 -24.43
N THR A 104 2.01 2.85 -23.55
CA THR A 104 0.70 2.22 -23.48
C THR A 104 -0.29 3.10 -22.69
N THR A 105 -1.40 3.47 -23.27
CA THR A 105 -2.48 4.15 -22.57
C THR A 105 -3.35 3.15 -21.84
N VAL A 106 -3.82 3.50 -20.65
CA VAL A 106 -4.81 2.74 -19.88
C VAL A 106 -6.14 3.48 -19.97
N ASP A 107 -7.19 2.76 -20.28
CA ASP A 107 -8.54 3.27 -20.46
C ASP A 107 -9.52 2.41 -19.65
N ILE A 108 -9.55 2.65 -18.34
CA ILE A 108 -10.46 2.00 -17.38
C ILE A 108 -11.52 3.03 -17.03
N LYS A 109 -12.72 2.92 -17.60
CA LYS A 109 -13.81 3.88 -17.41
C LYS A 109 -14.67 3.57 -16.20
N ASN A 110 -14.90 2.28 -15.94
CA ASN A 110 -15.78 1.78 -14.91
C ASN A 110 -15.32 0.40 -14.41
N PHE A 111 -16.13 -0.25 -13.58
CA PHE A 111 -15.81 -1.54 -13.01
C PHE A 111 -15.78 -2.68 -14.04
N ASP A 112 -16.63 -2.63 -15.06
CA ASP A 112 -16.68 -3.64 -16.12
C ASP A 112 -15.42 -3.58 -16.99
N ASP A 113 -14.95 -2.36 -17.32
CA ASP A 113 -13.69 -2.16 -18.02
C ASP A 113 -12.50 -2.68 -17.18
N TYR A 114 -12.51 -2.42 -15.87
CA TYR A 114 -11.47 -2.93 -14.96
C TYR A 114 -11.39 -4.47 -14.99
N ASN A 115 -12.53 -5.14 -14.93
CA ASN A 115 -12.59 -6.62 -14.95
C ASN A 115 -12.19 -7.21 -16.30
N SER A 116 -12.32 -6.47 -17.39
CA SER A 116 -11.97 -6.90 -18.74
C SER A 116 -10.53 -6.61 -19.14
N GLN A 117 -9.80 -5.81 -18.35
CA GLN A 117 -8.42 -5.43 -18.66
C GLN A 117 -7.46 -6.62 -18.53
N GLU A 118 -6.61 -6.80 -19.55
CA GLU A 118 -5.47 -7.68 -19.45
C GLU A 118 -4.41 -7.08 -18.53
N THR A 119 -3.99 -7.84 -17.52
CA THR A 119 -2.90 -7.47 -16.63
C THR A 119 -1.56 -7.51 -17.37
N GLY A 120 -0.68 -6.55 -17.19
CA GLY A 120 0.69 -6.62 -17.66
C GLY A 120 1.28 -5.36 -18.28
N SER A 121 0.48 -4.35 -18.58
CA SER A 121 0.99 -3.09 -19.15
C SER A 121 1.30 -2.02 -18.10
N TYR A 122 0.89 -2.20 -16.86
CA TYR A 122 1.11 -1.27 -15.75
C TYR A 122 1.26 -2.00 -14.41
N HIS A 123 1.94 -1.37 -13.46
CA HIS A 123 2.02 -1.84 -12.08
C HIS A 123 0.85 -1.32 -11.25
N PHE A 124 0.50 -0.05 -11.44
CA PHE A 124 -0.61 0.63 -10.78
C PHE A 124 -1.32 1.52 -11.78
N ALA A 125 -2.62 1.57 -11.70
CA ALA A 125 -3.45 2.49 -12.47
C ALA A 125 -4.52 3.09 -11.57
N ALA A 126 -4.90 4.34 -11.84
CA ALA A 126 -6.03 4.96 -11.20
C ALA A 126 -7.32 4.23 -11.59
N LYS A 127 -8.20 3.99 -10.63
CA LYS A 127 -9.46 3.26 -10.82
C LYS A 127 -10.40 3.94 -11.81
N THR A 128 -10.33 5.27 -11.91
CA THR A 128 -11.16 6.07 -12.80
C THR A 128 -10.29 7.04 -13.59
N PRO A 129 -10.67 7.40 -14.83
CA PRO A 129 -9.85 8.24 -15.66
C PRO A 129 -9.89 9.72 -15.23
N GLY A 130 -8.88 10.46 -15.63
CA GLY A 130 -8.77 11.91 -15.42
C GLY A 130 -7.43 12.32 -14.83
N THR A 131 -7.15 13.61 -14.88
CA THR A 131 -5.89 14.20 -14.38
C THR A 131 -5.79 14.26 -12.87
N TRP A 132 -6.88 14.01 -12.16
CA TRP A 132 -6.96 14.06 -10.69
C TRP A 132 -5.94 13.16 -10.00
N ALA A 133 -5.60 12.02 -10.61
CA ALA A 133 -4.68 11.04 -10.04
C ALA A 133 -3.22 11.23 -10.46
N ASN A 134 -2.89 12.24 -11.28
CA ASN A 134 -1.53 12.49 -11.74
C ASN A 134 -0.55 12.85 -10.60
N ASN A 135 -1.08 13.43 -9.52
CA ASN A 135 -0.31 13.86 -8.36
C ASN A 135 -0.43 12.88 -7.18
N LEU A 136 -0.99 11.70 -7.41
CA LEU A 136 -0.95 10.62 -6.44
C LEU A 136 0.40 9.91 -6.48
N LYS A 137 0.90 9.54 -5.32
CA LYS A 137 2.11 8.76 -5.18
C LYS A 137 1.79 7.40 -4.59
N VAL A 138 2.18 6.34 -5.30
CA VAL A 138 2.10 4.97 -4.79
C VAL A 138 3.47 4.60 -4.22
N CYS A 139 3.51 4.35 -2.92
CA CYS A 139 4.70 3.99 -2.19
C CYS A 139 4.61 2.53 -1.77
N VAL A 140 5.72 1.83 -1.97
CA VAL A 140 5.80 0.39 -1.69
C VAL A 140 7.03 0.13 -0.85
N ILE A 141 6.89 -0.68 0.19
CA ILE A 141 7.99 -1.19 0.98
C ILE A 141 7.79 -2.67 1.27
N ASP A 142 8.87 -3.42 1.18
CA ASP A 142 8.89 -4.84 1.50
C ASP A 142 9.81 -5.15 2.70
N ASP A 143 9.90 -6.41 3.06
CA ASP A 143 10.83 -6.91 4.07
C ASP A 143 12.22 -7.20 3.46
N LYS A 144 12.84 -6.18 2.86
CA LYS A 144 14.10 -6.31 2.10
C LYS A 144 15.31 -6.55 3.00
N ALA A 145 15.44 -5.79 4.07
CA ALA A 145 16.58 -5.83 4.96
C ALA A 145 16.19 -5.67 6.42
N ASP A 146 17.12 -5.96 7.30
CA ASP A 146 16.96 -5.80 8.75
C ASP A 146 17.84 -4.67 9.28
N GLN A 147 19.08 -4.55 8.79
CA GLN A 147 20.00 -3.51 9.24
C GLN A 147 20.71 -2.83 8.06
N ILE A 148 21.10 -1.58 8.28
CA ILE A 148 22.08 -0.85 7.47
C ILE A 148 23.39 -0.84 8.26
N ILE A 149 24.44 -1.34 7.64
CA ILE A 149 25.77 -1.41 8.25
C ILE A 149 26.70 -0.46 7.49
N GLY A 150 27.29 0.49 8.18
CA GLY A 150 28.30 1.40 7.65
C GLY A 150 29.67 0.72 7.55
N ILE A 151 30.40 1.04 6.50
CA ILE A 151 31.76 0.52 6.22
C ILE A 151 32.63 1.67 5.74
N ASN A 152 33.84 1.77 6.28
CA ASN A 152 34.78 2.83 5.91
C ASN A 152 35.61 2.45 4.68
N THR A 153 34.96 2.25 3.55
CA THR A 153 35.59 2.04 2.25
C THR A 153 34.59 2.29 1.13
N THR A 154 35.06 2.73 0.00
CA THR A 154 34.31 2.86 -1.25
C THR A 154 34.50 1.66 -2.17
N ASN A 155 35.47 0.79 -1.89
CA ASN A 155 35.79 -0.37 -2.73
C ASN A 155 35.13 -1.64 -2.18
N LEU A 156 33.79 -1.70 -2.25
CA LEU A 156 33.01 -2.86 -1.81
C LEU A 156 33.33 -4.14 -2.58
N SER A 157 33.68 -3.99 -3.88
CA SER A 157 34.03 -5.14 -4.73
C SER A 157 35.31 -5.85 -4.26
N ALA A 158 36.29 -5.09 -3.78
CA ALA A 158 37.53 -5.68 -3.24
C ALA A 158 37.30 -6.46 -1.94
N LEU A 159 36.26 -6.10 -1.17
CA LEU A 159 35.83 -6.83 0.00
C LEU A 159 34.97 -8.05 -0.35
N GLY A 160 34.47 -8.16 -1.57
CA GLY A 160 33.44 -9.14 -1.92
C GLY A 160 32.03 -8.76 -1.43
N ALA A 161 31.83 -7.52 -0.99
CA ALA A 161 30.56 -7.01 -0.49
C ALA A 161 29.65 -6.61 -1.66
N THR A 162 29.01 -7.58 -2.28
CA THR A 162 28.09 -7.41 -3.40
C THR A 162 26.69 -7.90 -3.02
N ILE A 163 25.67 -7.44 -3.73
CA ILE A 163 24.30 -7.92 -3.51
C ILE A 163 24.25 -9.43 -3.71
N GLY A 164 23.65 -10.15 -2.77
CA GLY A 164 23.58 -11.61 -2.72
C GLY A 164 24.76 -12.27 -2.02
N ALA A 165 25.83 -11.55 -1.68
CA ALA A 165 26.93 -12.10 -0.90
C ALA A 165 26.52 -12.28 0.57
N GLY A 166 27.10 -13.29 1.21
CA GLY A 166 26.98 -13.48 2.65
C GLY A 166 27.88 -12.53 3.42
N VAL A 167 27.40 -12.04 4.55
CA VAL A 167 28.20 -11.31 5.54
C VAL A 167 28.10 -12.02 6.88
N THR A 168 29.24 -12.15 7.57
CA THR A 168 29.31 -12.83 8.86
C THR A 168 30.06 -12.00 9.87
N VAL A 169 29.72 -12.15 11.14
CA VAL A 169 30.43 -11.61 12.28
C VAL A 169 30.61 -12.69 13.34
N GLY A 170 31.80 -12.79 13.93
CA GLY A 170 32.06 -13.64 15.08
C GLY A 170 31.33 -13.10 16.30
N ILE A 171 30.54 -13.95 16.96
CA ILE A 171 29.87 -13.61 18.22
C ILE A 171 30.71 -14.24 19.34
N SER A 172 31.40 -13.40 20.10
CA SER A 172 32.08 -13.85 21.31
C SER A 172 31.30 -13.39 22.53
N THR A 173 30.86 -14.36 23.35
CA THR A 173 30.55 -14.29 24.78
C THR A 173 29.49 -13.27 25.30
N ASN A 174 28.66 -13.78 26.18
CA ASN A 174 27.66 -13.08 27.00
C ASN A 174 26.50 -12.43 26.24
N ILE A 175 25.60 -13.28 25.78
CA ILE A 175 24.30 -12.80 25.30
C ILE A 175 23.43 -12.49 26.52
N ALA A 176 23.27 -11.22 26.82
CA ALA A 176 22.32 -10.75 27.81
C ALA A 176 20.90 -11.25 27.48
N GLY A 177 20.26 -11.94 28.43
CA GLY A 177 18.87 -12.41 28.28
C GLY A 177 18.73 -13.93 27.94
N VAL A 178 19.79 -14.64 27.62
CA VAL A 178 19.72 -16.08 27.30
C VAL A 178 20.18 -16.98 28.46
N GLY A 179 20.35 -16.43 29.64
CA GLY A 179 20.89 -17.17 30.82
C GLY A 179 22.41 -17.29 30.76
N THR A 180 23.01 -17.91 31.81
CA THR A 180 24.45 -18.04 31.99
C THR A 180 25.05 -19.00 30.94
N VAL A 181 25.17 -18.55 29.69
CA VAL A 181 25.95 -19.26 28.68
C VAL A 181 27.38 -18.76 28.79
N THR A 182 28.20 -19.47 29.48
CA THR A 182 29.54 -19.07 29.90
C THR A 182 30.57 -18.94 28.79
N SER A 183 30.28 -19.35 27.56
CA SER A 183 31.07 -19.03 26.37
C SER A 183 30.32 -19.46 25.12
N PHE A 184 29.66 -18.52 24.46
CA PHE A 184 29.14 -18.75 23.11
C PHE A 184 30.17 -18.22 22.11
N SER A 185 30.85 -19.11 21.43
CA SER A 185 31.63 -18.78 20.23
C SER A 185 30.87 -19.33 19.03
N GLY A 186 30.53 -18.44 18.12
CA GLY A 186 29.82 -18.76 16.92
C GLY A 186 29.83 -17.54 16.02
N TYR A 187 29.01 -17.55 15.02
CA TYR A 187 28.88 -16.39 14.14
C TYR A 187 27.44 -16.17 13.68
N LEU A 188 27.13 -14.89 13.43
CA LEU A 188 25.90 -14.44 12.85
C LEU A 188 26.07 -14.40 11.32
N LYS A 189 25.05 -14.83 10.59
CA LYS A 189 25.01 -14.79 9.13
C LYS A 189 23.93 -13.82 8.65
N GLY A 190 24.30 -12.99 7.69
CA GLY A 190 23.39 -12.14 6.93
C GLY A 190 23.63 -12.27 5.43
N ILE A 191 22.66 -11.82 4.65
CA ILE A 191 22.78 -11.69 3.20
C ILE A 191 22.69 -10.20 2.87
N ILE A 192 23.58 -9.73 2.00
CA ILE A 192 23.58 -8.36 1.51
C ILE A 192 22.47 -8.22 0.49
N THR A 193 21.51 -7.35 0.74
CA THR A 193 20.36 -7.07 -0.12
C THR A 193 20.42 -5.73 -0.82
N GLY A 194 21.33 -4.87 -0.40
CA GLY A 194 21.59 -3.57 -1.01
C GLY A 194 22.97 -3.06 -0.69
N VAL A 195 23.51 -2.24 -1.54
CA VAL A 195 24.78 -1.54 -1.34
C VAL A 195 24.65 -0.08 -1.78
N SER A 196 25.25 0.84 -1.03
CA SER A 196 25.31 2.25 -1.37
C SER A 196 26.71 2.78 -1.06
N THR A 197 27.29 3.53 -1.97
CA THR A 197 28.62 4.11 -1.81
C THR A 197 28.52 5.62 -1.70
N ASP A 198 29.04 6.18 -0.63
CA ASP A 198 29.20 7.62 -0.46
C ASP A 198 30.62 8.03 -0.86
N ILE A 199 30.76 8.45 -2.12
CA ILE A 199 32.04 8.85 -2.67
C ILE A 199 32.55 10.14 -2.00
N VAL A 200 31.67 10.97 -1.49
CA VAL A 200 32.01 12.27 -0.90
C VAL A 200 32.68 12.10 0.46
N ASN A 201 32.16 11.21 1.29
CA ASN A 201 32.64 10.98 2.66
C ASN A 201 33.56 9.75 2.78
N GLY A 202 33.81 9.05 1.68
CA GLY A 202 34.73 7.91 1.63
C GLY A 202 34.23 6.63 2.30
N GLY A 203 32.94 6.55 2.58
CA GLY A 203 32.29 5.40 3.19
C GLY A 203 31.30 4.69 2.26
N SER A 204 30.79 3.57 2.74
CA SER A 204 29.71 2.84 2.09
C SER A 204 28.77 2.27 3.13
N THR A 205 27.58 1.93 2.70
CA THR A 205 26.61 1.19 3.51
C THR A 205 26.17 -0.08 2.78
N ILE A 206 25.91 -1.11 3.55
CA ILE A 206 25.28 -2.35 3.07
C ILE A 206 23.99 -2.56 3.80
N ASP A 207 22.93 -2.92 3.06
CA ASP A 207 21.68 -3.40 3.62
C ASP A 207 21.81 -4.90 3.85
N VAL A 208 21.54 -5.36 5.05
CA VAL A 208 21.72 -6.76 5.44
C VAL A 208 20.42 -7.35 5.94
N LYS A 209 20.05 -8.50 5.39
CA LYS A 209 19.00 -9.38 5.93
C LYS A 209 19.63 -10.46 6.78
N ILE A 210 19.24 -10.57 8.03
CA ILE A 210 19.75 -11.58 8.95
C ILE A 210 19.05 -12.90 8.68
N VAL A 211 19.82 -13.97 8.59
CA VAL A 211 19.31 -15.30 8.18
C VAL A 211 19.41 -16.29 9.32
N SER A 212 20.59 -16.45 9.87
CA SER A 212 20.86 -17.52 10.82
C SER A 212 22.03 -17.19 11.72
N ARG A 213 22.16 -18.01 12.74
CA ARG A 213 23.30 -18.06 13.64
C ARG A 213 23.89 -19.45 13.63
N VAL A 214 25.20 -19.54 13.57
CA VAL A 214 25.94 -20.81 13.71
C VAL A 214 26.61 -20.86 15.05
N SER A 215 26.39 -21.94 15.79
CA SER A 215 27.02 -22.17 17.08
C SER A 215 28.50 -22.57 16.92
N SER A 216 29.29 -22.57 18.03
CA SER A 216 30.66 -23.05 18.04
C SER A 216 30.78 -24.55 17.63
N ALA A 217 29.72 -25.32 17.83
CA ALA A 217 29.64 -26.72 17.41
C ALA A 217 29.24 -26.86 15.91
N GLY A 218 29.07 -25.76 15.17
CA GLY A 218 28.66 -25.78 13.76
C GLY A 218 27.17 -25.95 13.53
N THR A 219 26.34 -25.93 14.56
CA THR A 219 24.89 -26.05 14.41
C THR A 219 24.31 -24.73 13.96
N GLU A 220 23.66 -24.72 12.81
CA GLU A 220 22.98 -23.55 12.25
C GLU A 220 21.54 -23.52 12.78
N THR A 221 21.12 -22.33 13.25
CA THR A 221 19.76 -22.05 13.71
C THR A 221 19.26 -20.80 13.00
N GLN A 222 18.10 -20.89 12.37
CA GLN A 222 17.43 -19.71 11.81
C GLN A 222 16.98 -18.80 12.94
N ILE A 223 17.18 -17.50 12.76
CA ILE A 223 16.83 -16.49 13.74
C ILE A 223 16.01 -15.38 13.10
N ILE A 224 15.30 -14.66 13.96
CA ILE A 224 14.58 -13.46 13.60
C ILE A 224 15.37 -12.28 14.15
N TYR A 225 15.54 -11.26 13.34
CA TYR A 225 16.19 -10.02 13.74
C TYR A 225 15.47 -9.37 14.93
N SER A 226 16.27 -8.89 15.87
CA SER A 226 15.80 -8.04 16.97
C SER A 226 16.85 -6.99 17.25
N GLU A 227 16.47 -5.73 17.15
CA GLU A 227 17.34 -4.60 17.41
C GLU A 227 17.93 -4.66 18.83
N GLY A 228 19.21 -4.28 18.95
CA GLY A 228 19.91 -4.26 20.23
C GLY A 228 20.23 -5.63 20.84
N SER A 229 19.97 -6.71 20.14
CA SER A 229 20.27 -8.07 20.58
C SER A 229 21.51 -8.61 19.87
N ARG A 230 22.63 -8.73 20.60
CA ARG A 230 23.87 -9.34 20.05
C ARG A 230 23.65 -10.75 19.49
N TYR A 231 22.61 -11.40 19.92
CA TYR A 231 22.22 -12.73 19.43
C TYR A 231 21.71 -12.72 18.00
N SER A 232 21.09 -11.62 17.57
CA SER A 232 20.35 -11.53 16.30
C SER A 232 20.56 -10.20 15.55
N SER A 233 21.56 -9.39 15.95
CA SER A 233 21.92 -8.15 15.26
C SER A 233 23.42 -7.96 15.16
N PHE A 234 23.87 -7.33 14.09
CA PHE A 234 25.22 -6.78 13.97
C PHE A 234 25.34 -5.52 14.82
N GLU A 235 26.54 -5.23 15.28
CA GLU A 235 26.82 -4.06 16.11
C GLU A 235 27.91 -3.17 15.48
N THR A 236 27.97 -1.95 15.94
CA THR A 236 29.08 -1.03 15.59
C THR A 236 30.41 -1.61 16.10
N SER A 237 31.45 -1.49 15.30
CA SER A 237 32.79 -2.04 15.54
C SER A 237 32.91 -3.55 15.36
N ASP A 238 31.91 -4.22 14.81
CA ASP A 238 32.03 -5.62 14.42
C ASP A 238 33.05 -5.81 13.28
N THR A 239 33.83 -6.87 13.35
CA THR A 239 34.67 -7.31 12.25
C THR A 239 33.83 -8.17 11.31
N LEU A 240 33.54 -7.63 10.14
CA LEU A 240 32.70 -8.27 9.12
C LEU A 240 33.56 -9.06 8.15
N TYR A 241 33.14 -10.27 7.83
CA TYR A 241 33.73 -11.12 6.81
C TYR A 241 32.72 -11.38 5.71
N PHE A 242 33.16 -11.28 4.46
CA PHE A 242 32.31 -11.47 3.31
C PHE A 242 32.58 -12.82 2.66
N VAL A 243 31.50 -13.48 2.25
CA VAL A 243 31.53 -14.80 1.64
C VAL A 243 30.89 -14.69 0.25
N ASN A 244 31.62 -15.10 -0.76
CA ASN A 244 31.10 -15.12 -2.12
C ASN A 244 30.03 -16.24 -2.29
N SER A 245 29.36 -16.25 -3.43
CA SER A 245 28.31 -17.23 -3.76
C SER A 245 28.76 -18.70 -3.77
N VAL A 246 30.07 -18.95 -3.72
CA VAL A 246 30.66 -20.30 -3.68
C VAL A 246 31.00 -20.74 -2.23
N GLY A 247 30.72 -19.90 -1.25
CA GLY A 247 31.02 -20.18 0.16
C GLY A 247 32.49 -20.02 0.55
N VAL A 248 33.29 -19.44 -0.32
CA VAL A 248 34.71 -19.17 -0.05
C VAL A 248 34.82 -17.83 0.66
N ASN A 249 35.37 -17.82 1.86
CA ASN A 249 35.77 -16.58 2.51
C ASN A 249 36.87 -15.93 1.67
N THR A 250 36.65 -14.71 1.18
CA THR A 250 37.61 -14.00 0.36
C THR A 250 38.86 -13.53 1.13
N GLY A 251 38.88 -13.77 2.44
CA GLY A 251 39.97 -13.34 3.33
C GLY A 251 39.96 -11.85 3.64
N SER A 252 39.12 -11.08 2.98
CA SER A 252 38.99 -9.65 3.24
C SER A 252 37.98 -9.41 4.36
N ASN A 253 38.33 -8.54 5.28
CA ASN A 253 37.46 -8.11 6.36
C ASN A 253 37.43 -6.60 6.47
N THR A 254 36.46 -6.07 7.15
CA THR A 254 36.38 -4.65 7.49
C THR A 254 35.65 -4.50 8.83
N THR A 255 35.84 -3.35 9.46
CA THR A 255 35.12 -3.01 10.69
C THR A 255 33.89 -2.20 10.36
N SER A 256 32.75 -2.57 10.95
CA SER A 256 31.53 -1.79 10.83
C SER A 256 31.68 -0.45 11.55
N THR A 257 31.28 0.63 10.91
CA THR A 257 31.27 1.99 11.49
C THR A 257 29.94 2.34 12.13
N SER A 258 28.89 1.69 11.72
CA SER A 258 27.53 1.78 12.29
C SER A 258 26.74 0.53 12.00
N ALA A 259 25.76 0.24 12.82
CA ALA A 259 24.75 -0.81 12.60
C ALA A 259 23.42 -0.30 13.14
N ILE A 260 22.51 0.05 12.24
CA ILE A 260 21.22 0.67 12.59
C ILE A 260 20.08 -0.12 11.95
N ASP A 261 18.89 -0.02 12.53
CA ASP A 261 17.70 -0.66 11.98
C ASP A 261 17.40 -0.10 10.58
N TRP A 262 17.20 -0.99 9.61
CA TRP A 262 16.95 -0.61 8.23
C TRP A 262 15.57 0.07 8.08
N TYR A 263 14.55 -0.48 8.74
CA TYR A 263 13.18 0.03 8.59
C TYR A 263 13.01 1.42 9.16
N ASP A 264 13.71 1.71 10.24
CA ASP A 264 13.71 3.02 10.89
C ASP A 264 14.23 4.16 10.00
N GLN A 265 15.02 3.81 9.00
CA GLN A 265 15.58 4.77 8.04
C GLN A 265 14.74 4.91 6.76
N GLN A 266 13.72 4.06 6.58
CA GLN A 266 12.93 4.10 5.36
C GLN A 266 11.95 5.25 5.36
N THR A 267 12.04 6.08 4.32
CA THR A 267 11.20 7.26 4.14
C THR A 267 10.43 7.22 2.83
N LEU A 268 9.27 7.85 2.83
CA LEU A 268 8.52 8.20 1.64
C LEU A 268 8.88 9.65 1.30
N ASN A 269 9.54 9.85 0.16
CA ASN A 269 9.90 11.17 -0.30
C ASN A 269 8.72 11.79 -1.06
N LEU A 270 8.05 12.75 -0.44
CA LEU A 270 7.00 13.55 -1.04
C LEU A 270 7.59 14.84 -1.60
N THR A 271 6.82 15.56 -2.41
CA THR A 271 7.33 16.75 -3.13
C THR A 271 7.95 17.81 -2.22
N ASN A 272 7.38 18.07 -1.04
CA ASN A 272 7.90 19.09 -0.12
C ASN A 272 8.19 18.55 1.29
N THR A 273 8.05 17.26 1.52
CA THR A 273 8.25 16.63 2.84
C THR A 273 8.65 15.18 2.69
N SER A 274 9.05 14.57 3.80
CA SER A 274 9.26 13.13 3.86
C SER A 274 8.55 12.57 5.08
N LEU A 275 7.99 11.38 4.94
CA LEU A 275 7.38 10.62 6.02
C LEU A 275 8.18 9.35 6.25
N TYR A 276 8.35 8.95 7.48
CA TYR A 276 8.94 7.65 7.80
C TYR A 276 7.89 6.55 7.72
N TRP A 277 8.25 5.42 7.10
CA TRP A 277 7.36 4.26 7.03
C TRP A 277 6.90 3.79 8.40
N LYS A 278 7.78 3.83 9.40
CA LYS A 278 7.45 3.47 10.79
C LYS A 278 6.34 4.30 11.41
N SER A 279 6.07 5.51 10.89
CA SER A 279 4.92 6.33 11.35
C SER A 279 3.59 5.87 10.74
N ILE A 280 3.63 5.08 9.68
CA ILE A 280 2.45 4.56 8.97
C ILE A 280 2.09 3.17 9.44
N ALA A 281 3.08 2.28 9.55
CA ALA A 281 2.92 0.89 9.92
C ALA A 281 4.21 0.31 10.53
N PRO A 282 4.14 -0.77 11.31
CA PRO A 282 5.32 -1.57 11.66
C PRO A 282 5.91 -2.23 10.41
N LYS A 283 7.17 -2.70 10.51
CA LYS A 283 7.86 -3.40 9.42
C LYS A 283 7.00 -4.54 8.84
N PRO A 284 6.96 -4.71 7.49
CA PRO A 284 6.31 -5.87 6.90
C PRO A 284 6.89 -7.17 7.45
N VAL A 285 6.02 -8.13 7.71
CA VAL A 285 6.42 -9.44 8.24
C VAL A 285 6.03 -10.53 7.25
N THR A 286 6.60 -11.71 7.44
CA THR A 286 6.19 -12.90 6.69
C THR A 286 4.70 -13.16 6.91
N THR A 287 3.93 -13.30 5.84
CA THR A 287 2.49 -13.54 5.94
C THR A 287 2.18 -14.97 6.36
N GLN A 288 0.99 -15.21 6.91
CA GLN A 288 0.55 -16.57 7.23
C GLN A 288 0.51 -17.45 5.99
N TYR A 289 0.15 -16.87 4.84
CA TYR A 289 0.17 -17.56 3.55
C TYR A 289 1.54 -18.16 3.20
N ALA A 290 2.61 -17.39 3.40
CA ALA A 290 3.98 -17.86 3.17
C ALA A 290 4.43 -18.88 4.24
N LEU A 291 4.08 -18.66 5.51
CA LEU A 291 4.42 -19.60 6.58
C LEU A 291 3.84 -20.99 6.33
N ASP A 292 2.59 -21.08 5.87
CA ASP A 292 1.93 -22.35 5.55
C ASP A 292 2.60 -23.10 4.38
N ARG A 293 3.41 -22.39 3.59
CA ARG A 293 4.19 -22.93 2.47
C ARG A 293 5.69 -23.03 2.73
N ASN A 294 6.11 -22.89 3.98
CA ASN A 294 7.51 -22.84 4.39
C ASN A 294 8.33 -21.75 3.65
N SER A 295 7.68 -20.66 3.26
CA SER A 295 8.28 -19.49 2.64
C SER A 295 8.42 -18.34 3.62
N LYS A 296 9.19 -17.32 3.28
CA LYS A 296 9.49 -16.15 4.14
C LYS A 296 9.66 -14.89 3.32
N ASN A 297 9.61 -13.74 4.02
CA ASN A 297 9.94 -12.41 3.48
C ASN A 297 9.05 -11.99 2.31
N ASP A 298 7.80 -12.41 2.32
CA ASP A 298 6.82 -12.10 1.29
C ASP A 298 6.00 -10.84 1.62
N GLY A 299 6.07 -10.36 2.87
CA GLY A 299 5.30 -9.20 3.33
C GLY A 299 5.63 -7.92 2.58
N ILE A 300 4.60 -7.17 2.22
CA ILE A 300 4.70 -5.90 1.51
C ILE A 300 3.63 -4.93 2.04
N HIS A 301 3.99 -3.65 2.11
CA HIS A 301 3.04 -2.56 2.38
C HIS A 301 2.94 -1.66 1.17
N ILE A 302 1.74 -1.22 0.88
CA ILE A 302 1.44 -0.25 -0.16
C ILE A 302 0.67 0.91 0.46
N ALA A 303 1.10 2.13 0.18
CA ALA A 303 0.40 3.35 0.57
C ALA A 303 0.18 4.24 -0.65
N VAL A 304 -1.05 4.72 -0.79
CA VAL A 304 -1.41 5.72 -1.80
C VAL A 304 -1.55 7.07 -1.10
N ILE A 305 -0.83 8.05 -1.57
CA ILE A 305 -0.66 9.35 -0.90
C ILE A 305 -1.00 10.47 -1.88
N ASP A 306 -1.71 11.47 -1.40
CA ASP A 306 -1.95 12.73 -2.08
C ASP A 306 -0.70 13.62 -1.93
N ASP A 307 0.21 13.55 -2.90
CA ASP A 307 1.56 14.12 -2.78
C ASP A 307 1.55 15.65 -2.67
N ASP A 308 0.67 16.31 -3.38
CA ASP A 308 0.56 17.78 -3.39
C ASP A 308 -0.70 18.35 -2.72
N GLY A 309 -1.61 17.47 -2.29
CA GLY A 309 -2.87 17.88 -1.68
C GLY A 309 -3.97 18.23 -2.68
N SER A 310 -3.81 17.91 -3.95
CA SER A 310 -4.78 18.26 -5.00
C SER A 310 -6.13 17.54 -4.84
N VAL A 311 -6.14 16.37 -4.25
CA VAL A 311 -7.35 15.56 -4.02
C VAL A 311 -8.04 15.93 -2.71
N THR A 312 -7.29 15.93 -1.61
CA THR A 312 -7.86 16.12 -0.27
C THR A 312 -7.78 17.56 0.23
N GLY A 313 -6.89 18.37 -0.35
CA GLY A 313 -6.54 19.71 0.13
C GLY A 313 -5.43 19.69 1.18
N ILE A 314 -4.89 18.52 1.55
CA ILE A 314 -3.83 18.36 2.54
C ILE A 314 -2.70 17.56 1.91
N GLN A 315 -1.55 18.20 1.73
CA GLN A 315 -0.36 17.56 1.20
C GLN A 315 0.11 16.40 2.11
N GLY A 316 0.49 15.29 1.49
CA GLY A 316 0.99 14.13 2.20
C GLY A 316 -0.09 13.30 2.90
N ASN A 317 -1.37 13.58 2.63
CA ASN A 317 -2.46 12.81 3.20
C ASN A 317 -2.50 11.39 2.61
N ILE A 318 -2.58 10.39 3.50
CA ILE A 318 -2.67 8.99 3.09
C ILE A 318 -4.13 8.70 2.72
N LEU A 319 -4.36 8.35 1.45
CA LEU A 319 -5.68 8.00 0.93
C LEU A 319 -6.03 6.55 1.20
N GLU A 320 -5.08 5.66 0.92
CA GLU A 320 -5.25 4.22 1.10
C GLU A 320 -3.96 3.61 1.64
N LYS A 321 -4.10 2.58 2.47
CA LYS A 321 -2.97 1.78 2.93
C LYS A 321 -3.36 0.31 2.97
N HIS A 322 -2.55 -0.50 2.34
CA HIS A 322 -2.68 -1.94 2.30
C HIS A 322 -1.44 -2.54 2.98
N LEU A 323 -1.65 -3.19 4.11
CA LEU A 323 -0.57 -3.64 4.98
C LEU A 323 -0.49 -5.16 4.99
N ASN A 324 0.75 -5.68 5.05
CA ASN A 324 1.04 -7.11 5.13
C ASN A 324 0.41 -7.94 4.00
N LEU A 325 0.41 -7.39 2.79
CA LEU A 325 0.08 -8.16 1.60
C LEU A 325 1.20 -9.15 1.29
N SER A 326 0.87 -10.27 0.66
CA SER A 326 1.88 -11.21 0.18
C SER A 326 2.35 -10.84 -1.23
N LYS A 327 3.65 -10.97 -1.50
CA LYS A 327 4.24 -10.85 -2.85
C LYS A 327 4.03 -12.11 -3.70
N ALA A 328 3.47 -13.16 -3.14
CA ALA A 328 3.22 -14.40 -3.88
C ALA A 328 2.16 -14.17 -4.96
N THR A 329 2.42 -14.67 -6.17
CA THR A 329 1.54 -14.47 -7.34
C THR A 329 0.22 -15.22 -7.23
N ASP A 330 0.14 -16.20 -6.34
CA ASP A 330 -1.01 -17.06 -6.08
C ASP A 330 -1.71 -16.75 -4.74
N SER A 331 -1.31 -15.67 -4.07
CA SER A 331 -2.02 -15.19 -2.87
C SER A 331 -3.18 -14.30 -3.30
N ILE A 332 -4.38 -14.81 -3.19
CA ILE A 332 -5.63 -14.09 -3.46
C ILE A 332 -6.35 -13.84 -2.15
#